data_c7972e08b815a30a0feffd6ee887c76e
#
_entry.id   c7972e08b815a30a0feffd6ee887c76e
#
_cell.length_a   1.000
_cell.length_b   1.000
_cell.length_c   1.000
_cell.angle_alpha   90.00
_cell.angle_beta   90.00
_cell.angle_gamma   90.00
#
_symmetry.space_group_name_H-M   'P 1'
#
loop_
_entity.id
_entity.type
_entity.pdbx_description
1 polymer ?
#
loop_
_entity_poly.entity_id
_entity_poly.type
_entity_poly.pdbx_seq_one_letter_code
_entity_poly.pdbx_strand_id
1 'polypeptide(L)'
;MASARVNIPEDLSGLLHSEWERVIEETGYSREDAEIVRRYIIGKKPQIDVAVELCMERSTLSRRLPGIYSRARQTARKLHMI
;
A
#
# COMPACT_ATOMS: atom_id res chain seq x y z
N MET A 1 -13.14 -12.26 -14.62
CA MET A 1 -11.81 -12.40 -14.13
C MET A 1 -11.45 -11.32 -13.14
N ALA A 2 -10.67 -11.64 -12.20
CA ALA A 2 -10.38 -10.72 -11.10
C ALA A 2 -9.13 -9.90 -11.34
N SER A 3 -8.89 -9.51 -12.57
CA SER A 3 -7.64 -8.83 -12.94
C SER A 3 -7.45 -7.50 -12.24
N ALA A 4 -8.53 -6.85 -11.82
CA ALA A 4 -8.43 -5.56 -11.14
C ALA A 4 -8.25 -5.69 -9.64
N ARG A 5 -8.11 -6.91 -9.15
CA ARG A 5 -8.01 -7.14 -7.72
C ARG A 5 -6.68 -6.65 -7.17
N VAL A 6 -6.73 -5.99 -6.01
CA VAL A 6 -5.53 -5.54 -5.32
C VAL A 6 -4.80 -6.76 -4.78
N ASN A 7 -3.50 -6.85 -5.05
CA ASN A 7 -2.69 -7.99 -4.66
C ASN A 7 -1.83 -7.60 -3.45
N ILE A 8 -2.34 -7.85 -2.26
CA ILE A 8 -1.68 -7.51 -1.00
C ILE A 8 -1.13 -8.78 -0.38
N PRO A 9 0.10 -8.75 0.20
CA PRO A 9 0.63 -9.91 0.90
C PRO A 9 -0.33 -10.39 1.98
N GLU A 10 -0.39 -11.70 2.15
CA GLU A 10 -1.36 -12.32 3.03
C GLU A 10 -1.25 -11.83 4.46
N ASP A 11 -0.04 -11.64 4.95
CA ASP A 11 0.16 -11.19 6.32
C ASP A 11 -0.31 -9.75 6.56
N LEU A 12 -0.50 -8.99 5.51
CA LEU A 12 -0.99 -7.61 5.60
C LEU A 12 -2.44 -7.47 5.18
N SER A 13 -3.01 -8.53 4.61
CA SER A 13 -4.34 -8.44 4.03
C SER A 13 -5.45 -8.30 5.06
N GLY A 14 -5.17 -8.64 6.32
CA GLY A 14 -6.16 -8.54 7.39
C GLY A 14 -6.19 -7.20 8.08
N LEU A 15 -5.33 -6.26 7.70
CA LEU A 15 -5.30 -4.95 8.34
C LEU A 15 -6.55 -4.15 7.98
N LEU A 16 -7.14 -3.53 8.99
CA LEU A 16 -8.30 -2.67 8.80
C LEU A 16 -7.90 -1.34 8.19
N HIS A 17 -8.87 -0.64 7.61
CA HIS A 17 -8.65 0.69 7.05
C HIS A 17 -7.96 1.62 8.07
N SER A 18 -8.49 1.66 9.29
CA SER A 18 -7.92 2.50 10.34
C SER A 18 -6.51 2.08 10.71
N GLU A 19 -6.23 0.79 10.65
CA GLU A 19 -4.88 0.28 10.93
C GLU A 19 -3.91 0.71 9.84
N TRP A 20 -4.33 0.67 8.59
CA TRP A 20 -3.50 1.15 7.48
C TRP A 20 -3.20 2.64 7.61
N GLU A 21 -4.18 3.44 8.02
CA GLU A 21 -3.93 4.86 8.25
C GLU A 21 -2.87 5.05 9.33
N ARG A 22 -2.92 4.25 10.38
CA ARG A 22 -1.93 4.34 11.43
C ARG A 22 -0.56 3.88 10.96
N VAL A 23 -0.51 2.84 10.11
CA VAL A 23 0.74 2.38 9.53
C VAL A 23 1.38 3.51 8.69
N ILE A 24 0.57 4.22 7.92
CA ILE A 24 1.07 5.34 7.12
C ILE A 24 1.74 6.37 8.02
N GLU A 25 1.07 6.74 9.11
CA GLU A 25 1.60 7.72 10.05
C GLU A 25 2.90 7.26 10.71
N GLU A 26 2.88 6.03 11.22
CA GLU A 26 4.00 5.52 12.01
C GLU A 26 5.21 5.18 11.15
N THR A 27 4.99 4.71 9.94
CA THR A 27 6.07 4.36 9.04
C THR A 27 6.81 5.59 8.53
N GLY A 28 6.10 6.70 8.37
CA GLY A 28 6.71 7.90 7.82
C GLY A 28 7.03 7.76 6.35
N TYR A 29 6.12 7.16 5.58
CA TYR A 29 6.29 7.05 4.13
C TYR A 29 6.50 8.42 3.50
N SER A 30 7.23 8.43 2.37
CA SER A 30 7.26 9.61 1.54
C SER A 30 5.84 9.95 1.11
N ARG A 31 5.62 11.20 0.70
CA ARG A 31 4.30 11.62 0.24
C ARG A 31 3.76 10.72 -0.86
N GLU A 32 4.65 10.35 -1.79
CA GLU A 32 4.26 9.53 -2.92
C GLU A 32 3.89 8.12 -2.49
N ASP A 33 4.70 7.52 -1.61
CA ASP A 33 4.40 6.18 -1.11
C ASP A 33 3.13 6.16 -0.28
N ALA A 34 2.89 7.19 0.52
CA ALA A 34 1.67 7.29 1.30
C ALA A 34 0.44 7.34 0.38
N GLU A 35 0.55 8.08 -0.73
CA GLU A 35 -0.54 8.14 -1.70
C GLU A 35 -0.78 6.81 -2.39
N ILE A 36 0.29 6.07 -2.65
CA ILE A 36 0.14 4.72 -3.21
C ILE A 36 -0.65 3.84 -2.24
N VAL A 37 -0.29 3.87 -0.96
CA VAL A 37 -1.01 3.06 0.04
C VAL A 37 -2.47 3.46 0.09
N ARG A 38 -2.76 4.75 0.14
CA ARG A 38 -4.14 5.20 0.26
C ARG A 38 -4.99 4.82 -0.94
N ARG A 39 -4.43 4.94 -2.13
CA ARG A 39 -5.21 4.70 -3.36
C ARG A 39 -5.27 3.24 -3.75
N TYR A 40 -4.13 2.57 -3.68
CA TYR A 40 -4.05 1.19 -4.14
C TYR A 40 -4.52 0.21 -3.06
N ILE A 41 -4.04 0.37 -1.84
CA ILE A 41 -4.31 -0.62 -0.79
C ILE A 41 -5.61 -0.32 -0.09
N ILE A 42 -5.78 0.88 0.43
CA ILE A 42 -7.00 1.25 1.14
C ILE A 42 -8.15 1.46 0.17
N GLY A 43 -7.92 2.21 -0.89
CA GLY A 43 -8.94 2.53 -1.88
C GLY A 43 -9.23 1.42 -2.86
N LYS A 44 -8.35 0.41 -2.92
CA LYS A 44 -8.51 -0.77 -3.77
C LYS A 44 -8.66 -0.45 -5.25
N LYS A 45 -7.98 0.61 -5.69
CA LYS A 45 -7.95 0.96 -7.10
C LYS A 45 -6.93 0.12 -7.84
N PRO A 46 -7.16 -0.23 -9.10
CA PRO A 46 -6.18 -0.96 -9.89
C PRO A 46 -4.88 -0.18 -10.02
N GLN A 47 -3.76 -0.90 -10.16
CA GLN A 47 -2.46 -0.25 -10.28
C GLN A 47 -2.41 0.78 -11.40
N ILE A 48 -3.02 0.45 -12.55
CA ILE A 48 -2.96 1.36 -13.69
C ILE A 48 -3.64 2.69 -13.37
N ASP A 49 -4.75 2.65 -12.65
CA ASP A 49 -5.46 3.88 -12.28
C ASP A 49 -4.63 4.72 -11.31
N VAL A 50 -4.01 4.07 -10.34
CA VAL A 50 -3.18 4.77 -9.36
C VAL A 50 -1.97 5.40 -10.04
N ALA A 51 -1.35 4.67 -10.96
CA ALA A 51 -0.20 5.19 -11.70
C ALA A 51 -0.58 6.44 -12.48
N VAL A 52 -1.73 6.41 -13.15
CA VAL A 52 -2.21 7.57 -13.91
C VAL A 52 -2.45 8.76 -12.96
N GLU A 53 -3.12 8.51 -11.85
CA GLU A 53 -3.44 9.57 -10.89
C GLU A 53 -2.19 10.21 -10.29
N LEU A 54 -1.14 9.43 -10.11
CA LEU A 54 0.10 9.91 -9.52
C LEU A 54 1.14 10.31 -10.56
N CYS A 55 0.76 10.28 -11.83
CA CYS A 55 1.64 10.67 -12.93
C CYS A 55 2.94 9.88 -12.95
N MET A 56 2.85 8.58 -12.71
CA MET A 56 4.01 7.71 -12.76
C MET A 56 3.73 6.51 -13.66
N GLU A 57 4.80 5.84 -14.09
CA GLU A 57 4.65 4.64 -14.88
C GLU A 57 4.21 3.50 -13.98
N ARG A 58 3.40 2.59 -14.54
CA ARG A 58 2.94 1.44 -13.80
C ARG A 58 4.09 0.58 -13.31
N SER A 59 5.15 0.44 -14.11
CA SER A 59 6.32 -0.33 -13.72
C SER A 59 7.02 0.30 -12.51
N THR A 60 7.05 1.62 -12.44
CA THR A 60 7.61 2.32 -11.30
C THR A 60 6.79 2.05 -10.03
N LEU A 61 5.48 2.13 -10.14
CA LEU A 61 4.59 1.83 -9.03
C LEU A 61 4.79 0.40 -8.56
N SER A 62 4.83 -0.53 -9.49
CA SER A 62 4.99 -1.95 -9.18
C SER A 62 6.30 -2.22 -8.44
N ARG A 63 7.37 -1.53 -8.82
CA ARG A 63 8.67 -1.70 -8.17
C ARG A 63 8.73 -1.10 -6.77
N ARG A 64 7.88 -0.13 -6.48
CA ARG A 64 7.83 0.47 -5.14
C ARG A 64 7.09 -0.38 -4.13
N LEU A 65 6.18 -1.23 -4.59
CA LEU A 65 5.32 -1.99 -3.70
C LEU A 65 6.06 -2.91 -2.73
N PRO A 66 7.09 -3.67 -3.16
CA PRO A 66 7.80 -4.53 -2.20
C PRO A 66 8.39 -3.76 -1.03
N GLY A 67 8.97 -2.59 -1.30
CA GLY A 67 9.51 -1.75 -0.23
C GLY A 67 8.42 -1.21 0.68
N ILE A 68 7.30 -0.81 0.09
CA ILE A 68 6.16 -0.32 0.86
C ILE A 68 5.64 -1.43 1.79
N TYR A 69 5.50 -2.64 1.28
CA TYR A 69 5.03 -3.76 2.09
C TYR A 69 6.02 -4.14 3.18
N SER A 70 7.31 -4.12 2.87
CA SER A 70 8.33 -4.44 3.86
C SER A 70 8.27 -3.48 5.04
N ARG A 71 8.17 -2.19 4.76
CA ARG A 71 8.09 -1.18 5.81
C ARG A 71 6.78 -1.26 6.58
N ALA A 72 5.68 -1.52 5.87
CA ALA A 72 4.39 -1.71 6.52
C ALA A 72 4.42 -2.88 7.49
N ARG A 73 5.05 -3.98 7.08
CA ARG A 73 5.16 -5.17 7.91
C ARG A 73 5.92 -4.88 9.18
N GLN A 74 7.03 -4.16 9.07
CA GLN A 74 7.82 -3.79 10.25
C GLN A 74 6.99 -2.95 11.21
N THR A 75 6.27 -1.97 10.69
CA THR A 75 5.44 -1.10 11.51
C THR A 75 4.31 -1.88 12.16
N ALA A 76 3.63 -2.72 11.39
CA ALA A 76 2.50 -3.50 11.90
C ALA A 76 2.93 -4.42 13.02
N ARG A 77 4.11 -5.02 12.91
CA ARG A 77 4.65 -5.85 13.99
C ARG A 77 4.97 -5.03 15.23
N LYS A 78 5.57 -3.88 15.02
CA LYS A 78 5.92 -2.97 16.12
C LYS A 78 4.68 -2.52 16.87
N LEU A 79 3.58 -2.31 16.16
CA LEU A 79 2.34 -1.88 16.75
C LEU A 79 1.42 -3.04 17.14
N HIS A 80 1.91 -4.26 17.03
CA HIS A 80 1.17 -5.47 17.40
C HIS A 80 -0.13 -5.63 16.61
N MET A 81 -0.10 -5.25 15.33
CA MET A 81 -1.25 -5.43 14.45
C MET A 81 -1.23 -6.78 13.75
N ILE A 82 -0.07 -7.37 13.64
CA ILE A 82 0.10 -8.70 13.04
C ILE A 82 1.05 -9.54 13.87
#